data_45f6df50c22a7e188f7eadf8c3fc76a2
#
_entry.id   45f6df50c22a7e188f7eadf8c3fc76a2
#
_cell.length_a   1.000
_cell.length_b   1.000
_cell.length_c   1.000
_cell.angle_alpha   90.00
_cell.angle_beta   90.00
_cell.angle_gamma   90.00
#
_symmetry.space_group_name_H-M   'P 1'
#
loop_
_entity.id
_entity.type
_entity.pdbx_description
1 polymer ?
#
loop_
_entity_poly.entity_id
_entity_poly.type
_entity_poly.pdbx_seq_one_letter_code
_entity_poly.pdbx_strand_id
1 'polypeptide(L)'
;MVVGAGFAGVTAARELATGGRSVLLVEARDRIGGRTWYKRSALGWWDLEMGGNFIDPSQHLVCREVSRYGIEVAAPEPLSLPRVWLVGGRLVEGVSPIPLEELSDLERLLKTLMSAAEGIDPDRPVTEQDLGEFDIGFDRFLDGLRFGPCVRELASVVMSTVAGRDAGEASLLYWLRQSAAAGGVLRLLAVDNQGFREGTVSLLEAMLAEANVELRLSCPVRRIEQAAGRVNVATDAECFEARTVVVTIPSGVLGQVEFEPALGDAKLRAVRESHAGTGVKVWAIVRGAPGHWLALGRGPGLDIAWTMGEDEAGSLVVGFGRDSGALDPNERAAVQRAIGAYLPDAEVTACTGYDWTTDRYALGTWPSFRPGQITRDERALSAPEGRIVFAGAETARRWPTYIEGAIESGFRAAREIADLLSA
;
A
#
# COMPACT_ATOMS: atom_id res chain seq x y z
N MET A 1 -6.80 -2.18 24.49
CA MET A 1 -7.11 -3.20 23.47
C MET A 1 -6.70 -2.69 22.09
N VAL A 2 -6.29 -3.56 21.17
CA VAL A 2 -5.94 -3.20 19.78
C VAL A 2 -6.81 -4.03 18.83
N VAL A 3 -7.40 -3.39 17.82
CA VAL A 3 -8.28 -4.00 16.82
C VAL A 3 -7.58 -4.01 15.45
N GLY A 4 -7.26 -5.21 14.97
CA GLY A 4 -6.52 -5.47 13.73
C GLY A 4 -5.06 -5.85 13.98
N ALA A 5 -4.62 -7.00 13.46
CA ALA A 5 -3.25 -7.53 13.59
C ALA A 5 -2.43 -7.36 12.30
N GLY A 6 -2.57 -6.23 11.61
CA GLY A 6 -1.64 -5.74 10.59
C GLY A 6 -0.43 -5.05 11.23
N PHE A 7 0.51 -4.55 10.42
CA PHE A 7 1.72 -3.87 10.91
C PHE A 7 1.44 -2.74 11.90
N ALA A 8 0.41 -1.92 11.68
CA ALA A 8 0.06 -0.85 12.60
C ALA A 8 -0.39 -1.38 13.97
N GLY A 9 -1.25 -2.39 13.97
CA GLY A 9 -1.78 -2.96 15.22
C GLY A 9 -0.74 -3.75 15.99
N VAL A 10 0.07 -4.56 15.30
CA VAL A 10 1.17 -5.31 15.94
C VAL A 10 2.20 -4.34 16.53
N THR A 11 2.55 -3.26 15.82
CA THR A 11 3.46 -2.23 16.36
C THR A 11 2.86 -1.57 17.60
N ALA A 12 1.61 -1.12 17.53
CA ALA A 12 0.97 -0.50 18.68
C ALA A 12 0.85 -1.45 19.89
N ALA A 13 0.48 -2.71 19.64
CA ALA A 13 0.35 -3.73 20.68
C ALA A 13 1.68 -4.02 21.36
N ARG A 14 2.76 -4.21 20.59
CA ARG A 14 4.12 -4.40 21.10
C ARG A 14 4.58 -3.23 21.96
N GLU A 15 4.46 -2.00 21.46
CA GLU A 15 4.89 -0.80 22.19
C GLU A 15 4.13 -0.61 23.50
N LEU A 16 2.83 -0.86 23.50
CA LEU A 16 2.02 -0.77 24.71
C LEU A 16 2.39 -1.87 25.72
N ALA A 17 2.62 -3.09 25.27
CA ALA A 17 2.98 -4.21 26.14
C ALA A 17 4.40 -4.07 26.71
N THR A 18 5.40 -3.67 25.91
CA THR A 18 6.75 -3.36 26.38
C THR A 18 6.77 -2.15 27.31
N GLY A 19 5.83 -1.21 27.18
CA GLY A 19 5.55 -0.13 28.13
C GLY A 19 4.82 -0.57 29.40
N GLY A 20 4.70 -1.88 29.68
CA GLY A 20 4.12 -2.45 30.93
C GLY A 20 2.60 -2.46 30.98
N ARG A 21 1.90 -2.36 29.85
CA ARG A 21 0.43 -2.42 29.81
C ARG A 21 -0.05 -3.81 29.41
N SER A 22 -1.16 -4.26 29.99
CA SER A 22 -1.85 -5.47 29.49
C SER A 22 -2.52 -5.15 28.15
N VAL A 23 -2.25 -5.97 27.12
CA VAL A 23 -2.73 -5.75 25.77
C VAL A 23 -3.43 -6.99 25.24
N LEU A 24 -4.68 -6.79 24.81
CA LEU A 24 -5.42 -7.73 23.98
C LEU A 24 -5.43 -7.21 22.54
N LEU A 25 -4.90 -8.00 21.62
CA LEU A 25 -4.90 -7.77 20.17
C LEU A 25 -5.90 -8.72 19.52
N VAL A 26 -6.90 -8.18 18.83
CA VAL A 26 -7.92 -8.98 18.13
C VAL A 26 -7.80 -8.79 16.62
N GLU A 27 -7.96 -9.89 15.89
CA GLU A 27 -7.91 -9.92 14.42
C GLU A 27 -9.13 -10.66 13.87
N ALA A 28 -9.74 -10.10 12.85
CA ALA A 28 -10.94 -10.66 12.23
C ALA A 28 -10.67 -11.94 11.44
N ARG A 29 -9.45 -12.07 10.86
CA ARG A 29 -9.01 -13.26 10.11
C ARG A 29 -8.41 -14.30 11.04
N ASP A 30 -8.20 -15.49 10.50
CA ASP A 30 -7.45 -16.60 11.11
C ASP A 30 -5.92 -16.43 11.01
N ARG A 31 -5.45 -15.28 10.54
CA ARG A 31 -4.03 -14.92 10.34
C ARG A 31 -3.75 -13.46 10.68
N ILE A 32 -2.51 -13.17 11.02
CA ILE A 32 -2.00 -11.81 11.12
C ILE A 32 -1.61 -11.23 9.74
N GLY A 33 -1.24 -9.95 9.67
CA GLY A 33 -0.66 -9.29 8.49
C GLY A 33 -1.62 -8.31 7.79
N GLY A 34 -2.95 -8.49 7.95
CA GLY A 34 -3.91 -7.62 7.28
C GLY A 34 -3.78 -7.67 5.75
N ARG A 35 -3.40 -6.54 5.12
CA ARG A 35 -3.19 -6.41 3.65
C ARG A 35 -1.81 -6.88 3.18
N THR A 36 -0.96 -7.43 4.03
CA THR A 36 0.17 -8.29 3.68
C THR A 36 -0.25 -9.74 3.91
N TRP A 37 0.15 -10.65 3.05
CA TRP A 37 -0.22 -12.04 3.18
C TRP A 37 0.77 -12.96 2.47
N TYR A 38 1.65 -13.56 3.22
CA TYR A 38 2.54 -14.60 2.73
C TYR A 38 1.82 -15.95 2.69
N LYS A 39 1.78 -16.57 1.51
CA LYS A 39 1.08 -17.84 1.27
C LYS A 39 2.08 -18.86 0.75
N ARG A 40 2.28 -19.92 1.52
CA ARG A 40 3.15 -21.02 1.14
C ARG A 40 2.53 -21.83 0.01
N SER A 41 3.38 -22.30 -0.92
CA SER A 41 2.99 -23.11 -2.08
C SER A 41 1.77 -22.53 -2.83
N ALA A 42 1.75 -21.19 -2.98
CA ALA A 42 0.62 -20.48 -3.55
C ALA A 42 0.49 -20.71 -5.06
N LEU A 43 1.61 -20.99 -5.73
CA LEU A 43 1.66 -21.32 -7.16
C LEU A 43 2.71 -22.42 -7.39
N GLY A 44 2.26 -23.67 -7.43
CA GLY A 44 3.15 -24.82 -7.41
C GLY A 44 3.94 -24.88 -6.08
N TRP A 45 5.25 -24.89 -6.15
CA TRP A 45 6.12 -24.86 -4.97
C TRP A 45 6.51 -23.43 -4.51
N TRP A 46 6.14 -22.39 -5.31
CA TRP A 46 6.46 -21.02 -4.99
C TRP A 46 5.66 -20.50 -3.80
N ASP A 47 6.37 -19.96 -2.83
CA ASP A 47 5.80 -19.18 -1.74
C ASP A 47 5.65 -17.74 -2.20
N LEU A 48 4.46 -17.15 -2.04
CA LEU A 48 4.14 -15.86 -2.64
C LEU A 48 3.51 -14.88 -1.64
N GLU A 49 3.86 -13.63 -1.79
CA GLU A 49 3.16 -12.52 -1.15
C GLU A 49 1.94 -12.10 -1.96
N MET A 50 0.76 -12.37 -1.42
CA MET A 50 -0.52 -12.05 -2.06
C MET A 50 -0.92 -10.58 -1.92
N GLY A 51 -0.24 -9.84 -1.04
CA GLY A 51 -0.46 -8.41 -0.77
C GLY A 51 0.79 -7.57 -0.91
N GLY A 52 0.86 -6.49 -0.11
CA GLY A 52 2.04 -5.61 -0.03
C GLY A 52 3.23 -6.35 0.58
N ASN A 53 4.42 -6.20 -0.01
CA ASN A 53 5.60 -6.95 0.43
C ASN A 53 6.93 -6.24 0.19
N PHE A 54 6.94 -5.16 -0.56
CA PHE A 54 8.18 -4.47 -0.89
C PHE A 54 8.50 -3.39 0.13
N ILE A 55 9.78 -3.31 0.48
CA ILE A 55 10.37 -2.26 1.31
C ILE A 55 11.55 -1.63 0.59
N ASP A 56 11.94 -0.44 1.01
CA ASP A 56 13.03 0.33 0.43
C ASP A 56 13.97 0.83 1.55
N PRO A 57 15.30 0.92 1.32
CA PRO A 57 16.25 1.43 2.31
C PRO A 57 15.95 2.85 2.84
N SER A 58 15.18 3.67 2.12
CA SER A 58 14.73 4.99 2.59
C SER A 58 13.58 4.92 3.61
N GLN A 59 13.01 3.75 3.81
CA GLN A 59 11.96 3.47 4.79
C GLN A 59 12.57 3.06 6.12
N HIS A 60 12.96 4.05 6.91
CA HIS A 60 13.85 3.85 8.07
C HIS A 60 13.23 3.03 9.21
N LEU A 61 11.91 3.11 9.43
CA LEU A 61 11.27 2.39 10.53
C LEU A 61 11.22 0.90 10.24
N VAL A 62 10.76 0.50 9.04
CA VAL A 62 10.72 -0.91 8.69
C VAL A 62 12.12 -1.50 8.60
N CYS A 63 13.09 -0.77 8.03
CA CYS A 63 14.49 -1.21 7.97
C CYS A 63 15.09 -1.39 9.37
N ARG A 64 14.77 -0.51 10.31
CA ARG A 64 15.17 -0.64 11.71
C ARG A 64 14.59 -1.89 12.36
N GLU A 65 13.30 -2.18 12.15
CA GLU A 65 12.65 -3.37 12.70
C GLU A 65 13.23 -4.66 12.04
N VAL A 66 13.44 -4.64 10.72
CA VAL A 66 14.14 -5.73 9.99
C VAL A 66 15.51 -6.02 10.61
N SER A 67 16.31 -4.97 10.84
CA SER A 67 17.64 -5.10 11.47
C SER A 67 17.53 -5.57 12.92
N ARG A 68 16.58 -5.05 13.69
CA ARG A 68 16.37 -5.39 15.10
C ARG A 68 16.14 -6.90 15.32
N TYR A 69 15.36 -7.50 14.42
CA TYR A 69 15.00 -8.91 14.53
C TYR A 69 15.83 -9.84 13.63
N GLY A 70 16.81 -9.30 12.91
CA GLY A 70 17.65 -10.09 12.01
C GLY A 70 16.85 -10.74 10.86
N ILE A 71 15.78 -10.08 10.39
CA ILE A 71 14.96 -10.58 9.29
C ILE A 71 15.73 -10.48 7.97
N GLU A 72 15.79 -11.56 7.22
CA GLU A 72 16.44 -11.58 5.92
C GLU A 72 15.55 -10.94 4.84
N VAL A 73 16.13 -10.00 4.09
CA VAL A 73 15.50 -9.41 2.90
C VAL A 73 16.26 -9.83 1.64
N ALA A 74 15.52 -10.00 0.54
CA ALA A 74 16.12 -10.26 -0.75
C ALA A 74 16.86 -9.01 -1.26
N ALA A 75 17.93 -9.21 -2.00
CA ALA A 75 18.57 -8.12 -2.72
C ALA A 75 17.57 -7.54 -3.76
N PRO A 76 17.64 -6.22 -4.03
CA PRO A 76 16.82 -5.62 -5.08
C PRO A 76 17.20 -6.21 -6.45
N GLU A 77 16.22 -6.29 -7.34
CA GLU A 77 16.48 -6.70 -8.71
C GLU A 77 17.36 -5.64 -9.44
N PRO A 78 18.27 -6.07 -10.31
CA PRO A 78 19.14 -5.15 -11.02
C PRO A 78 18.34 -4.16 -11.89
N LEU A 79 18.66 -2.88 -11.84
CA LEU A 79 18.08 -1.86 -12.73
C LEU A 79 18.39 -2.04 -14.21
N SER A 80 19.32 -2.96 -14.55
CA SER A 80 19.80 -3.25 -15.92
C SER A 80 18.95 -4.26 -16.68
N LEU A 81 17.73 -4.55 -16.23
CA LEU A 81 16.85 -5.50 -16.92
C LEU A 81 16.51 -5.06 -18.35
N PRO A 82 16.44 -6.01 -19.31
CA PRO A 82 15.82 -5.75 -20.61
C PRO A 82 14.41 -5.21 -20.41
N ARG A 83 14.08 -4.10 -21.08
CA ARG A 83 12.81 -3.42 -20.91
C ARG A 83 11.96 -3.54 -22.16
N VAL A 84 10.69 -3.82 -21.93
CA VAL A 84 9.64 -3.81 -22.95
C VAL A 84 8.63 -2.74 -22.56
N TRP A 85 8.33 -1.85 -23.49
CA TRP A 85 7.42 -0.75 -23.29
C TRP A 85 6.19 -0.91 -24.18
N LEU A 86 5.03 -0.73 -23.63
CA LEU A 86 3.79 -0.69 -24.41
C LEU A 86 3.24 0.76 -24.38
N VAL A 87 3.54 1.51 -25.44
CA VAL A 87 3.21 2.93 -25.57
C VAL A 87 2.53 3.21 -26.90
N GLY A 88 1.42 3.95 -26.89
CA GLY A 88 0.61 4.20 -28.09
C GLY A 88 0.13 2.92 -28.77
N GLY A 89 -0.07 1.85 -28.01
CA GLY A 89 -0.43 0.52 -28.53
C GLY A 89 0.69 -0.21 -29.27
N ARG A 90 1.93 0.24 -29.15
CA ARG A 90 3.11 -0.35 -29.80
C ARG A 90 4.09 -0.89 -28.77
N LEU A 91 4.66 -2.07 -29.06
CA LEU A 91 5.79 -2.60 -28.31
C LEU A 91 7.07 -1.91 -28.74
N VAL A 92 7.85 -1.46 -27.77
CA VAL A 92 9.17 -0.86 -27.95
C VAL A 92 10.14 -1.55 -27.00
N GLU A 93 11.21 -2.13 -27.53
CA GLU A 93 12.28 -2.69 -26.72
C GLU A 93 13.39 -1.67 -26.50
N GLY A 94 14.04 -1.70 -25.35
CA GLY A 94 15.19 -0.86 -25.05
C GLY A 94 15.09 -0.07 -23.76
N VAL A 95 16.04 0.82 -23.53
CA VAL A 95 16.19 1.58 -22.29
C VAL A 95 15.05 2.60 -22.10
N SER A 96 14.60 3.22 -23.19
CA SER A 96 13.56 4.25 -23.17
C SER A 96 12.74 4.20 -24.46
N PRO A 97 11.40 4.31 -24.37
CA PRO A 97 10.52 4.43 -25.54
C PRO A 97 10.32 5.88 -25.99
N ILE A 98 10.87 6.86 -25.23
CA ILE A 98 10.62 8.29 -25.47
C ILE A 98 11.40 8.74 -26.70
N PRO A 99 10.72 9.28 -27.72
CA PRO A 99 11.39 9.78 -28.92
C PRO A 99 12.22 11.04 -28.61
N LEU A 100 13.26 11.29 -29.40
CA LEU A 100 14.21 12.40 -29.19
C LEU A 100 13.53 13.75 -29.08
N GLU A 101 12.48 13.97 -29.87
CA GLU A 101 11.69 15.21 -29.89
C GLU A 101 10.91 15.46 -28.58
N GLU A 102 10.63 14.41 -27.80
CA GLU A 102 9.94 14.52 -26.51
C GLU A 102 10.87 14.52 -25.30
N LEU A 103 12.19 14.37 -25.45
CA LEU A 103 13.12 14.34 -24.30
C LEU A 103 13.09 15.63 -23.49
N SER A 104 12.94 16.80 -24.16
CA SER A 104 12.79 18.08 -23.47
C SER A 104 11.48 18.16 -22.65
N ASP A 105 10.45 17.45 -23.06
CA ASP A 105 9.19 17.35 -22.31
C ASP A 105 9.36 16.52 -21.06
N LEU A 106 10.07 15.39 -21.15
CA LEU A 106 10.43 14.58 -19.96
C LEU A 106 11.25 15.39 -18.96
N GLU A 107 12.27 16.13 -19.43
CA GLU A 107 13.09 16.98 -18.57
C GLU A 107 12.24 18.06 -17.88
N ARG A 108 11.35 18.72 -18.61
CA ARG A 108 10.44 19.73 -18.08
C ARG A 108 9.47 19.13 -17.06
N LEU A 109 8.89 17.94 -17.33
CA LEU A 109 8.02 17.24 -16.40
C LEU A 109 8.75 16.95 -15.08
N LEU A 110 9.93 16.32 -15.15
CA LEU A 110 10.71 15.96 -13.96
C LEU A 110 11.08 17.20 -13.15
N LYS A 111 11.55 18.29 -13.79
CA LYS A 111 11.85 19.56 -13.10
C LYS A 111 10.63 20.12 -12.38
N THR A 112 9.47 20.11 -13.02
CA THR A 112 8.23 20.64 -12.43
C THR A 112 7.82 19.80 -11.20
N LEU A 113 7.84 18.47 -11.32
CA LEU A 113 7.52 17.58 -10.20
C LEU A 113 8.52 17.68 -9.05
N MET A 114 9.82 17.79 -9.35
CA MET A 114 10.87 17.97 -8.35
C MET A 114 10.68 19.27 -7.59
N SER A 115 10.48 20.38 -8.29
CA SER A 115 10.24 21.69 -7.66
C SER A 115 8.98 21.69 -6.77
N ALA A 116 7.91 21.04 -7.22
CA ALA A 116 6.69 20.89 -6.41
C ALA A 116 6.94 20.04 -5.15
N ALA A 117 7.70 18.95 -5.24
CA ALA A 117 8.00 18.07 -4.11
C ALA A 117 8.92 18.73 -3.08
N GLU A 118 9.89 19.57 -3.51
CA GLU A 118 10.80 20.30 -2.61
C GLU A 118 10.09 21.25 -1.65
N GLY A 119 8.91 21.75 -2.03
CA GLY A 119 8.09 22.63 -1.18
C GLY A 119 7.28 21.89 -0.10
N ILE A 120 7.32 20.56 -0.07
CA ILE A 120 6.50 19.74 0.84
C ILE A 120 7.33 19.24 2.01
N ASP A 121 6.92 19.57 3.24
CA ASP A 121 7.44 18.97 4.46
C ASP A 121 6.64 17.69 4.77
N PRO A 122 7.22 16.48 4.59
CA PRO A 122 6.51 15.24 4.80
C PRO A 122 6.20 14.95 6.29
N ASP A 123 6.84 15.67 7.22
CA ASP A 123 6.62 15.49 8.66
C ASP A 123 5.47 16.35 9.19
N ARG A 124 5.02 17.34 8.40
CA ARG A 124 3.88 18.18 8.77
C ARG A 124 2.58 17.70 8.11
N PRO A 125 1.42 17.84 8.79
CA PRO A 125 0.13 17.60 8.17
C PRO A 125 -0.03 18.44 6.89
N VAL A 126 -0.65 17.86 5.86
CA VAL A 126 -0.95 18.57 4.61
C VAL A 126 -1.85 19.79 4.87
N THR A 127 -2.77 19.64 5.83
CA THR A 127 -3.71 20.71 6.24
C THR A 127 -3.04 21.94 6.91
N GLU A 128 -1.76 21.84 7.25
CA GLU A 128 -0.97 22.92 7.85
C GLU A 128 0.02 23.53 6.84
N GLN A 129 -0.10 23.16 5.57
CA GLN A 129 0.74 23.62 4.47
C GLN A 129 -0.17 24.17 3.36
N ASP A 130 0.27 25.18 2.62
CA ASP A 130 -0.47 25.75 1.48
C ASP A 130 -0.20 24.93 0.21
N LEU A 131 -0.81 23.75 0.12
CA LEU A 131 -0.57 22.75 -0.92
C LEU A 131 -1.84 22.42 -1.73
N GLY A 132 -2.93 23.17 -1.53
CA GLY A 132 -4.23 22.87 -2.15
C GLY A 132 -4.21 22.85 -3.68
N GLU A 133 -3.32 23.63 -4.30
CA GLU A 133 -3.15 23.68 -5.76
C GLU A 133 -2.69 22.33 -6.36
N PHE A 134 -2.00 21.51 -5.58
CA PHE A 134 -1.54 20.19 -6.01
C PHE A 134 -2.55 19.06 -5.71
N ASP A 135 -3.62 19.31 -4.96
CA ASP A 135 -4.64 18.29 -4.67
C ASP A 135 -5.65 18.14 -5.81
N ILE A 136 -5.12 17.90 -6.99
CA ILE A 136 -5.82 17.73 -8.26
C ILE A 136 -5.47 16.38 -8.89
N GLY A 137 -6.26 15.93 -9.86
CA GLY A 137 -5.94 14.74 -10.65
C GLY A 137 -4.64 14.92 -11.44
N PHE A 138 -3.82 13.85 -11.50
CA PHE A 138 -2.53 13.91 -12.20
C PHE A 138 -2.71 14.23 -13.70
N ASP A 139 -3.72 13.67 -14.35
CA ASP A 139 -4.00 13.96 -15.76
C ASP A 139 -4.34 15.43 -15.98
N ARG A 140 -5.08 16.05 -15.05
CA ARG A 140 -5.38 17.50 -15.11
C ARG A 140 -4.10 18.34 -14.98
N PHE A 141 -3.15 17.93 -14.16
CA PHE A 141 -1.83 18.56 -14.08
C PHE A 141 -1.08 18.45 -15.41
N LEU A 142 -1.07 17.27 -16.04
CA LEU A 142 -0.42 17.05 -17.34
C LEU A 142 -1.09 17.88 -18.46
N ASP A 143 -2.42 18.09 -18.44
CA ASP A 143 -3.16 18.90 -19.41
C ASP A 143 -2.65 20.34 -19.43
N GLY A 144 -2.28 20.89 -18.27
CA GLY A 144 -1.74 22.25 -18.16
C GLY A 144 -0.36 22.45 -18.79
N LEU A 145 0.39 21.38 -19.06
CA LEU A 145 1.80 21.45 -19.43
C LEU A 145 2.13 21.16 -20.90
N ARG A 146 1.17 20.67 -21.69
CA ARG A 146 1.30 20.36 -23.13
C ARG A 146 2.55 19.55 -23.46
N PHE A 147 2.58 18.30 -22.98
CA PHE A 147 3.62 17.33 -23.29
C PHE A 147 3.29 16.51 -24.54
N GLY A 148 4.31 15.96 -25.18
CA GLY A 148 4.16 14.95 -26.22
C GLY A 148 3.43 13.71 -25.74
N PRO A 149 2.80 12.93 -26.64
CA PRO A 149 1.92 11.83 -26.27
C PRO A 149 2.65 10.70 -25.53
N CYS A 150 3.91 10.41 -25.83
CA CYS A 150 4.67 9.36 -25.20
C CYS A 150 5.01 9.70 -23.74
N VAL A 151 5.54 10.90 -23.48
CA VAL A 151 5.83 11.37 -22.11
C VAL A 151 4.56 11.42 -21.28
N ARG A 152 3.45 11.91 -21.85
CA ARG A 152 2.16 11.98 -21.16
C ARG A 152 1.65 10.60 -20.76
N GLU A 153 1.65 9.64 -21.71
CA GLU A 153 1.18 8.27 -21.45
C GLU A 153 2.02 7.58 -20.37
N LEU A 154 3.35 7.64 -20.49
CA LEU A 154 4.25 7.03 -19.50
C LEU A 154 4.11 7.64 -18.11
N ALA A 155 3.97 8.97 -18.01
CA ALA A 155 3.73 9.63 -16.73
C ALA A 155 2.42 9.16 -16.10
N SER A 156 1.34 9.08 -16.89
CA SER A 156 0.05 8.55 -16.41
C SER A 156 0.14 7.08 -16.00
N VAL A 157 0.89 6.24 -16.73
CA VAL A 157 1.10 4.83 -16.38
C VAL A 157 1.82 4.70 -15.04
N VAL A 158 2.96 5.40 -14.87
CA VAL A 158 3.74 5.37 -13.62
C VAL A 158 2.88 5.82 -12.45
N MET A 159 2.11 6.92 -12.61
CA MET A 159 1.22 7.40 -11.56
C MET A 159 0.12 6.39 -11.23
N SER A 160 -0.50 5.80 -12.25
CA SER A 160 -1.55 4.79 -12.05
C SER A 160 -1.04 3.57 -11.30
N THR A 161 0.18 3.11 -11.63
CA THR A 161 0.83 1.96 -10.96
C THR A 161 1.07 2.24 -9.48
N VAL A 162 1.64 3.41 -9.16
CA VAL A 162 1.93 3.80 -7.76
C VAL A 162 0.62 4.03 -6.99
N ALA A 163 -0.37 4.65 -7.61
CA ALA A 163 -1.64 4.96 -6.97
C ALA A 163 -2.57 3.73 -6.83
N GLY A 164 -2.40 2.68 -7.64
CA GLY A 164 -3.34 1.57 -7.71
C GLY A 164 -4.73 1.99 -8.17
N ARG A 165 -4.79 3.02 -9.05
CA ARG A 165 -5.98 3.53 -9.72
C ARG A 165 -5.58 4.37 -10.92
N ASP A 166 -6.55 4.78 -11.73
CA ASP A 166 -6.29 5.66 -12.88
C ASP A 166 -5.67 7.00 -12.43
N ALA A 167 -4.70 7.49 -13.20
CA ALA A 167 -3.95 8.72 -12.88
C ALA A 167 -4.86 9.95 -12.77
N GLY A 168 -5.95 10.01 -13.55
CA GLY A 168 -6.93 11.10 -13.47
C GLY A 168 -7.71 11.10 -12.14
N GLU A 169 -7.84 9.94 -11.49
CA GLU A 169 -8.50 9.79 -10.20
C GLU A 169 -7.53 9.87 -9.01
N ALA A 170 -6.23 9.89 -9.24
CA ALA A 170 -5.22 9.95 -8.19
C ALA A 170 -4.79 11.40 -7.91
N SER A 171 -4.74 11.79 -6.64
CA SER A 171 -4.25 13.12 -6.24
C SER A 171 -2.76 13.26 -6.52
N LEU A 172 -2.35 14.29 -7.27
CA LEU A 172 -0.95 14.64 -7.46
C LEU A 172 -0.27 14.95 -6.12
N LEU A 173 -0.93 15.66 -5.22
CA LEU A 173 -0.38 16.01 -3.90
C LEU A 173 -0.01 14.77 -3.09
N TYR A 174 -0.85 13.73 -3.16
CA TYR A 174 -0.57 12.48 -2.47
C TYR A 174 0.73 11.81 -2.97
N TRP A 175 0.97 11.84 -4.27
CA TRP A 175 2.19 11.32 -4.88
C TRP A 175 3.41 12.20 -4.60
N LEU A 176 3.27 13.54 -4.68
CA LEU A 176 4.34 14.50 -4.36
C LEU A 176 4.81 14.35 -2.92
N ARG A 177 3.88 14.12 -1.97
CA ARG A 177 4.22 13.87 -0.58
C ARG A 177 5.04 12.58 -0.39
N GLN A 178 4.70 11.52 -1.10
CA GLN A 178 5.52 10.30 -1.10
C GLN A 178 6.92 10.57 -1.68
N SER A 179 6.99 11.39 -2.74
CA SER A 179 8.26 11.81 -3.32
C SER A 179 9.11 12.60 -2.33
N ALA A 180 8.52 13.54 -1.60
CA ALA A 180 9.20 14.28 -0.54
C ALA A 180 9.69 13.36 0.60
N ALA A 181 8.85 12.39 1.02
CA ALA A 181 9.20 11.40 2.03
C ALA A 181 10.36 10.48 1.60
N ALA A 182 10.44 10.15 0.31
CA ALA A 182 11.53 9.37 -0.28
C ALA A 182 12.85 10.16 -0.43
N GLY A 183 12.82 11.48 -0.26
CA GLY A 183 13.96 12.36 -0.50
C GLY A 183 14.05 12.90 -1.93
N GLY A 184 12.95 12.82 -2.68
CA GLY A 184 12.80 13.41 -4.01
C GLY A 184 12.13 12.49 -5.05
N VAL A 185 11.69 13.09 -6.15
CA VAL A 185 10.97 12.41 -7.23
C VAL A 185 11.79 11.27 -7.82
N LEU A 186 13.05 11.52 -8.16
CA LEU A 186 13.91 10.49 -8.75
C LEU A 186 14.19 9.35 -7.76
N ARG A 187 14.26 9.65 -6.47
CA ARG A 187 14.45 8.61 -5.45
C ARG A 187 13.21 7.73 -5.32
N LEU A 188 12.00 8.31 -5.37
CA LEU A 188 10.77 7.52 -5.38
C LEU A 188 10.67 6.64 -6.64
N LEU A 189 11.06 7.15 -7.80
CA LEU A 189 11.05 6.38 -9.06
C LEU A 189 12.12 5.28 -9.11
N ALA A 190 13.18 5.41 -8.32
CA ALA A 190 14.27 4.44 -8.19
C ALA A 190 14.16 3.57 -6.94
N VAL A 191 12.93 3.33 -6.44
CA VAL A 191 12.70 2.50 -5.25
C VAL A 191 13.29 1.11 -5.44
N ASP A 192 14.14 0.70 -4.51
CA ASP A 192 14.68 -0.66 -4.44
C ASP A 192 13.64 -1.57 -3.79
N ASN A 193 12.87 -2.28 -4.61
CA ASN A 193 11.84 -3.20 -4.14
C ASN A 193 12.45 -4.45 -3.51
N GLN A 194 12.84 -4.37 -2.25
CA GLN A 194 13.34 -5.51 -1.49
C GLN A 194 12.18 -6.30 -0.89
N GLY A 195 12.14 -7.60 -1.13
CA GLY A 195 11.16 -8.51 -0.54
C GLY A 195 11.70 -9.19 0.72
N PHE A 196 10.82 -9.72 1.55
CA PHE A 196 11.17 -10.55 2.70
C PHE A 196 11.40 -12.00 2.22
N ARG A 197 12.51 -12.64 2.62
CA ARG A 197 12.81 -14.04 2.21
C ARG A 197 11.78 -15.03 2.73
N GLU A 198 11.35 -14.87 3.98
CA GLU A 198 10.35 -15.73 4.62
C GLU A 198 8.99 -15.05 4.75
N GLY A 199 8.73 -14.08 3.87
CA GLY A 199 7.50 -13.30 3.83
C GLY A 199 7.41 -12.24 4.92
N THR A 200 6.51 -11.29 4.70
CA THR A 200 6.23 -10.18 5.62
C THR A 200 5.78 -10.66 7.00
N VAL A 201 5.22 -11.85 7.09
CA VAL A 201 4.74 -12.45 8.34
C VAL A 201 5.88 -12.69 9.33
N SER A 202 7.10 -13.00 8.86
CA SER A 202 8.28 -13.24 9.72
C SER A 202 8.60 -12.05 10.62
N LEU A 203 8.51 -10.82 10.09
CA LEU A 203 8.71 -9.61 10.89
C LEU A 203 7.58 -9.43 11.93
N LEU A 204 6.35 -9.67 11.55
CA LEU A 204 5.20 -9.56 12.47
C LEU A 204 5.25 -10.56 13.62
N GLU A 205 5.63 -11.81 13.32
CA GLU A 205 5.83 -12.87 14.33
C GLU A 205 6.94 -12.50 15.30
N ALA A 206 8.08 -12.01 14.79
CA ALA A 206 9.19 -11.55 15.62
C ALA A 206 8.79 -10.38 16.54
N MET A 207 8.03 -9.41 16.02
CA MET A 207 7.50 -8.28 16.81
C MET A 207 6.55 -8.75 17.91
N LEU A 208 5.70 -9.73 17.64
CA LEU A 208 4.78 -10.28 18.66
C LEU A 208 5.51 -11.13 19.69
N ALA A 209 6.55 -11.87 19.29
CA ALA A 209 7.32 -12.69 20.21
C ALA A 209 8.11 -11.87 21.25
N GLU A 210 8.42 -10.61 20.97
CA GLU A 210 9.12 -9.72 21.90
C GLU A 210 8.24 -9.27 23.09
N ALA A 211 6.93 -9.25 22.91
CA ALA A 211 6.02 -8.61 23.85
C ALA A 211 4.94 -9.58 24.34
N ASN A 212 4.55 -9.44 25.62
CA ASN A 212 3.45 -10.22 26.19
C ASN A 212 2.10 -9.64 25.73
N VAL A 213 1.69 -10.01 24.50
CA VAL A 213 0.43 -9.62 23.87
C VAL A 213 -0.50 -10.82 23.79
N GLU A 214 -1.69 -10.72 24.35
CA GLU A 214 -2.74 -11.70 24.11
C GLU A 214 -3.33 -11.51 22.72
N LEU A 215 -3.16 -12.49 21.81
CA LEU A 215 -3.67 -12.46 20.44
C LEU A 215 -4.91 -13.34 20.31
N ARG A 216 -5.98 -12.80 19.74
CA ARG A 216 -7.20 -13.52 19.36
C ARG A 216 -7.44 -13.36 17.86
N LEU A 217 -7.28 -14.46 17.13
CA LEU A 217 -7.64 -14.56 15.71
C LEU A 217 -9.12 -14.94 15.55
N SER A 218 -9.65 -14.81 14.34
CA SER A 218 -11.05 -15.11 14.01
C SER A 218 -12.05 -14.39 14.92
N CYS A 219 -11.70 -13.16 15.32
CA CYS A 219 -12.40 -12.35 16.31
C CYS A 219 -12.82 -10.99 15.72
N PRO A 220 -13.78 -10.97 14.76
CA PRO A 220 -14.21 -9.73 14.10
C PRO A 220 -15.00 -8.82 15.05
N VAL A 221 -14.53 -7.59 15.22
CA VAL A 221 -15.21 -6.56 16.00
C VAL A 221 -16.42 -6.04 15.22
N ARG A 222 -17.56 -5.89 15.93
CA ARG A 222 -18.84 -5.41 15.38
C ARG A 222 -19.27 -4.07 15.94
N ARG A 223 -18.97 -3.83 17.23
CA ARG A 223 -19.36 -2.59 17.91
C ARG A 223 -18.26 -2.14 18.87
N ILE A 224 -18.06 -0.84 18.93
CA ILE A 224 -17.17 -0.17 19.90
C ILE A 224 -17.98 0.94 20.58
N GLU A 225 -18.20 0.81 21.88
CA GLU A 225 -19.01 1.72 22.68
C GLU A 225 -18.15 2.36 23.77
N GLN A 226 -18.15 3.69 23.83
CA GLN A 226 -17.48 4.43 24.90
C GLN A 226 -18.47 4.74 26.02
N ALA A 227 -18.19 4.28 27.21
CA ALA A 227 -19.00 4.53 28.40
C ALA A 227 -18.13 4.86 29.62
N ALA A 228 -18.53 5.86 30.39
CA ALA A 228 -18.01 6.18 31.73
C ALA A 228 -16.53 5.83 32.02
N GLY A 229 -15.60 6.27 31.14
CA GLY A 229 -14.16 6.06 31.34
C GLY A 229 -13.61 4.72 30.80
N ARG A 230 -14.42 3.92 30.14
CA ARG A 230 -14.09 2.63 29.54
C ARG A 230 -14.59 2.55 28.10
N VAL A 231 -14.16 1.52 27.40
CA VAL A 231 -14.61 1.17 26.04
C VAL A 231 -15.01 -0.30 26.02
N ASN A 232 -16.24 -0.57 25.63
CA ASN A 232 -16.75 -1.91 25.38
C ASN A 232 -16.55 -2.25 23.90
N VAL A 233 -15.99 -3.43 23.61
CA VAL A 233 -15.74 -3.91 22.25
C VAL A 233 -16.44 -5.23 22.08
N ALA A 234 -17.50 -5.25 21.27
CA ALA A 234 -18.28 -6.44 21.00
C ALA A 234 -17.84 -7.11 19.69
N THR A 235 -17.72 -8.41 19.74
CA THR A 235 -17.46 -9.31 18.59
C THR A 235 -18.67 -10.22 18.38
N ASP A 236 -18.58 -11.14 17.43
CA ASP A 236 -19.66 -12.12 17.21
C ASP A 236 -19.82 -13.11 18.39
N ALA A 237 -18.77 -13.31 19.19
CA ALA A 237 -18.74 -14.33 20.24
C ALA A 237 -18.76 -13.76 21.67
N GLU A 238 -18.11 -12.64 21.92
CA GLU A 238 -17.86 -12.11 23.26
C GLU A 238 -17.75 -10.58 23.27
N CYS A 239 -17.81 -10.00 24.45
CA CYS A 239 -17.62 -8.57 24.67
C CYS A 239 -16.44 -8.36 25.61
N PHE A 240 -15.53 -7.46 25.22
CA PHE A 240 -14.36 -7.07 25.99
C PHE A 240 -14.51 -5.67 26.56
N GLU A 241 -13.96 -5.45 27.72
CA GLU A 241 -13.85 -4.13 28.34
C GLU A 241 -12.39 -3.66 28.35
N ALA A 242 -12.13 -2.45 27.90
CA ALA A 242 -10.81 -1.84 27.87
C ALA A 242 -10.84 -0.40 28.38
N ARG A 243 -9.71 0.10 28.86
CA ARG A 243 -9.57 1.52 29.21
C ARG A 243 -9.48 2.41 27.96
N THR A 244 -8.87 1.89 26.91
CA THR A 244 -8.66 2.57 25.62
C THR A 244 -8.62 1.55 24.51
N VAL A 245 -8.90 1.98 23.27
CA VAL A 245 -8.86 1.13 22.08
C VAL A 245 -8.03 1.80 20.99
N VAL A 246 -7.13 1.03 20.36
CA VAL A 246 -6.49 1.39 19.10
C VAL A 246 -7.20 0.65 17.97
N VAL A 247 -7.77 1.38 17.02
CA VAL A 247 -8.43 0.83 15.83
C VAL A 247 -7.48 0.94 14.64
N THR A 248 -7.08 -0.20 14.07
CA THR A 248 -6.11 -0.26 12.98
C THR A 248 -6.64 -0.94 11.72
N ILE A 249 -7.95 -1.08 11.62
CA ILE A 249 -8.60 -1.62 10.43
C ILE A 249 -8.61 -0.60 9.30
N PRO A 250 -8.62 -1.02 8.01
CA PRO A 250 -8.66 -0.10 6.88
C PRO A 250 -9.85 0.86 6.95
N SER A 251 -9.66 2.11 6.51
CA SER A 251 -10.70 3.15 6.57
C SER A 251 -12.00 2.73 5.86
N GLY A 252 -11.91 2.02 4.73
CA GLY A 252 -13.08 1.51 4.03
C GLY A 252 -13.90 0.46 4.81
N VAL A 253 -13.29 -0.18 5.82
CA VAL A 253 -13.94 -1.19 6.66
C VAL A 253 -14.55 -0.58 7.92
N LEU A 254 -14.13 0.63 8.33
CA LEU A 254 -14.64 1.29 9.53
C LEU A 254 -16.18 1.41 9.54
N GLY A 255 -16.79 1.57 8.35
CA GLY A 255 -18.25 1.63 8.22
C GLY A 255 -18.99 0.32 8.55
N GLN A 256 -18.27 -0.80 8.71
CA GLN A 256 -18.83 -2.10 9.12
C GLN A 256 -18.81 -2.31 10.63
N VAL A 257 -18.21 -1.38 11.38
CA VAL A 257 -18.16 -1.37 12.84
C VAL A 257 -19.09 -0.28 13.36
N GLU A 258 -20.00 -0.62 14.24
CA GLU A 258 -20.86 0.33 14.94
C GLU A 258 -20.05 1.06 16.02
N PHE A 259 -20.07 2.39 16.02
CA PHE A 259 -19.44 3.21 17.04
C PHE A 259 -20.49 3.97 17.86
N GLU A 260 -20.34 3.94 19.17
CA GLU A 260 -21.18 4.72 20.07
C GLU A 260 -20.31 5.50 21.10
N PRO A 261 -20.39 6.83 21.15
CA PRO A 261 -21.11 7.67 20.17
C PRO A 261 -20.59 7.49 18.74
N ALA A 262 -21.41 7.85 17.75
CA ALA A 262 -21.01 7.79 16.35
C ALA A 262 -19.71 8.58 16.12
N LEU A 263 -18.90 8.13 15.16
CA LEU A 263 -17.69 8.84 14.73
C LEU A 263 -18.04 10.25 14.22
N GLY A 264 -17.11 11.17 14.36
CA GLY A 264 -17.28 12.54 13.87
C GLY A 264 -17.58 12.62 12.36
N ASP A 265 -18.41 13.59 11.95
CA ASP A 265 -18.91 13.73 10.57
C ASP A 265 -17.81 13.71 9.52
N ALA A 266 -16.66 14.33 9.79
CA ALA A 266 -15.52 14.35 8.86
C ALA A 266 -14.95 12.94 8.64
N LYS A 267 -14.81 12.14 9.69
CA LYS A 267 -14.34 10.75 9.61
C LYS A 267 -15.39 9.86 8.93
N LEU A 268 -16.66 10.00 9.27
CA LEU A 268 -17.76 9.27 8.61
C LEU A 268 -17.83 9.58 7.10
N ARG A 269 -17.60 10.83 6.69
CA ARG A 269 -17.52 11.20 5.29
C ARG A 269 -16.33 10.50 4.61
N ALA A 270 -15.14 10.57 5.20
CA ALA A 270 -13.94 9.93 4.68
C ALA A 270 -14.12 8.41 4.51
N VAL A 271 -14.78 7.76 5.47
CA VAL A 271 -15.13 6.34 5.41
C VAL A 271 -16.08 6.05 4.24
N ARG A 272 -17.15 6.84 4.08
CA ARG A 272 -18.13 6.64 2.99
C ARG A 272 -17.54 6.85 1.60
N GLU A 273 -16.67 7.84 1.44
CA GLU A 273 -16.02 8.13 0.16
C GLU A 273 -14.91 7.15 -0.20
N SER A 274 -14.35 6.45 0.78
CA SER A 274 -13.23 5.51 0.68
C SER A 274 -11.96 6.11 0.08
N HIS A 275 -10.82 5.69 0.58
CA HIS A 275 -9.49 6.05 0.06
C HIS A 275 -8.76 4.82 -0.51
N ALA A 276 -9.45 3.69 -0.59
CA ALA A 276 -8.85 2.46 -1.04
C ALA A 276 -8.54 2.49 -2.54
N GLY A 277 -7.37 2.03 -2.93
CA GLY A 277 -7.02 1.75 -4.31
C GLY A 277 -7.74 0.51 -4.82
N THR A 278 -7.85 0.40 -6.14
CA THR A 278 -8.50 -0.69 -6.85
C THR A 278 -7.51 -1.57 -7.63
N GLY A 279 -6.21 -1.41 -7.37
CA GLY A 279 -5.16 -2.13 -8.09
C GLY A 279 -5.25 -3.64 -7.95
N VAL A 280 -4.67 -4.35 -8.90
CA VAL A 280 -4.54 -5.81 -8.90
C VAL A 280 -3.08 -6.20 -8.89
N LYS A 281 -2.75 -7.29 -8.18
CA LYS A 281 -1.46 -7.97 -8.24
C LYS A 281 -1.67 -9.39 -8.73
N VAL A 282 -0.88 -9.80 -9.71
CA VAL A 282 -0.91 -11.16 -10.27
C VAL A 282 0.46 -11.79 -10.19
N TRP A 283 0.48 -13.09 -9.93
CA TRP A 283 1.63 -13.97 -10.08
C TRP A 283 1.35 -14.95 -11.19
N ALA A 284 2.33 -15.19 -12.07
CA ALA A 284 2.19 -16.12 -13.18
C ALA A 284 3.48 -16.90 -13.42
N ILE A 285 3.34 -18.17 -13.84
CA ILE A 285 4.43 -18.94 -14.44
C ILE A 285 4.33 -18.75 -15.96
N VAL A 286 5.38 -18.23 -16.56
CA VAL A 286 5.42 -17.83 -17.97
C VAL A 286 6.57 -18.55 -18.70
N ARG A 287 6.22 -19.39 -19.67
CA ARG A 287 7.20 -20.00 -20.59
C ARG A 287 7.52 -19.04 -21.74
N GLY A 288 8.76 -19.07 -22.17
CA GLY A 288 9.22 -18.22 -23.28
C GLY A 288 9.43 -16.75 -22.91
N ALA A 289 9.25 -16.39 -21.63
CA ALA A 289 9.70 -15.09 -21.15
C ALA A 289 11.24 -15.05 -21.12
N PRO A 290 11.87 -13.89 -21.43
CA PRO A 290 13.30 -13.71 -21.17
C PRO A 290 13.59 -13.89 -19.67
N GLY A 291 14.77 -14.40 -19.31
CA GLY A 291 15.11 -14.72 -17.93
C GLY A 291 14.90 -13.57 -16.94
N HIS A 292 15.44 -12.41 -17.29
CA HIS A 292 15.21 -11.17 -16.53
C HIS A 292 14.67 -10.10 -17.48
N TRP A 293 13.45 -9.63 -17.22
CA TRP A 293 12.83 -8.57 -18.01
C TRP A 293 11.89 -7.71 -17.15
N LEU A 294 11.64 -6.51 -17.61
CA LEU A 294 10.66 -5.57 -17.05
C LEU A 294 9.78 -5.04 -18.19
N ALA A 295 8.48 -5.13 -18.02
CA ALA A 295 7.49 -4.50 -18.88
C ALA A 295 6.84 -3.31 -18.19
N LEU A 296 6.63 -2.23 -18.91
CA LEU A 296 5.89 -1.04 -18.46
C LEU A 296 5.08 -0.46 -19.61
N GLY A 297 3.84 -0.08 -19.34
CA GLY A 297 2.98 0.56 -20.33
C GLY A 297 1.50 0.34 -20.05
N ARG A 298 0.64 0.82 -20.92
CA ARG A 298 -0.80 0.71 -20.77
C ARG A 298 -1.34 -0.59 -21.39
N GLY A 299 -1.15 -1.67 -20.67
CA GLY A 299 -1.63 -3.00 -21.10
C GLY A 299 -3.09 -3.28 -20.73
N PRO A 300 -3.66 -4.36 -21.26
CA PRO A 300 -5.01 -4.84 -20.93
C PRO A 300 -5.00 -5.51 -19.53
N GLY A 301 -5.15 -4.72 -18.48
CA GLY A 301 -5.19 -5.17 -17.09
C GLY A 301 -3.88 -5.10 -16.31
N LEU A 302 -2.71 -5.00 -16.98
CA LEU A 302 -1.42 -4.79 -16.34
C LEU A 302 -0.75 -3.53 -16.87
N ASP A 303 -0.14 -2.76 -15.97
CA ASP A 303 0.64 -1.56 -16.27
C ASP A 303 2.15 -1.80 -16.12
N ILE A 304 2.53 -2.75 -15.25
CA ILE A 304 3.92 -3.16 -15.04
C ILE A 304 3.97 -4.67 -14.74
N ALA A 305 5.01 -5.34 -15.23
CA ALA A 305 5.32 -6.73 -14.88
C ALA A 305 6.82 -7.00 -14.97
N TRP A 306 7.33 -7.91 -14.13
CA TRP A 306 8.74 -8.31 -14.19
C TRP A 306 8.97 -9.72 -13.66
N THR A 307 10.11 -10.31 -14.01
CA THR A 307 10.53 -11.62 -13.51
C THR A 307 11.05 -11.54 -12.08
N MET A 308 10.58 -12.43 -11.23
CA MET A 308 11.01 -12.58 -9.82
C MET A 308 11.88 -13.81 -9.58
N GLY A 309 11.92 -14.74 -10.52
CA GLY A 309 12.68 -15.98 -10.43
C GLY A 309 12.38 -16.91 -11.60
N GLU A 310 13.10 -18.01 -11.67
CA GLU A 310 12.95 -19.03 -12.73
C GLU A 310 13.07 -20.44 -12.16
N ASP A 311 12.37 -21.37 -12.78
CA ASP A 311 12.52 -22.79 -12.57
C ASP A 311 12.30 -23.57 -13.89
N GLU A 312 12.25 -24.91 -13.82
CA GLU A 312 12.02 -25.77 -14.98
C GLU A 312 10.64 -25.57 -15.63
N ALA A 313 9.66 -25.02 -14.90
CA ALA A 313 8.31 -24.74 -15.41
C ALA A 313 8.23 -23.41 -16.19
N GLY A 314 9.18 -22.49 -15.96
CA GLY A 314 9.24 -21.18 -16.60
C GLY A 314 9.64 -20.05 -15.64
N SER A 315 9.49 -18.83 -16.08
CA SER A 315 9.76 -17.64 -15.27
C SER A 315 8.58 -17.34 -14.34
N LEU A 316 8.84 -17.11 -13.05
CA LEU A 316 7.89 -16.54 -12.13
C LEU A 316 7.81 -15.03 -12.37
N VAL A 317 6.65 -14.57 -12.79
CA VAL A 317 6.38 -13.17 -13.11
C VAL A 317 5.42 -12.58 -12.09
N VAL A 318 5.71 -11.37 -11.61
CA VAL A 318 4.77 -10.54 -10.88
C VAL A 318 4.30 -9.41 -11.79
N GLY A 319 3.01 -9.08 -11.73
CA GLY A 319 2.43 -7.97 -12.45
C GLY A 319 1.49 -7.15 -11.59
N PHE A 320 1.38 -5.86 -11.90
CA PHE A 320 0.45 -4.94 -11.25
C PHE A 320 -0.36 -4.18 -12.30
N GLY A 321 -1.64 -4.02 -11.98
CA GLY A 321 -2.58 -3.21 -12.74
C GLY A 321 -3.33 -2.26 -11.82
N ARG A 322 -3.88 -1.20 -12.38
CA ARG A 322 -4.60 -0.14 -11.66
C ARG A 322 -6.05 -0.47 -11.31
N ASP A 323 -6.62 -1.52 -11.92
CA ASP A 323 -8.03 -1.86 -11.80
C ASP A 323 -8.23 -3.37 -11.72
N SER A 324 -8.66 -3.87 -10.57
CA SER A 324 -8.98 -5.29 -10.35
C SER A 324 -10.21 -5.74 -11.16
N GLY A 325 -11.08 -4.83 -11.56
CA GLY A 325 -12.20 -5.12 -12.43
C GLY A 325 -11.79 -5.42 -13.88
N ALA A 326 -10.59 -5.00 -14.29
CA ALA A 326 -10.06 -5.25 -15.64
C ALA A 326 -9.32 -6.58 -15.76
N LEU A 327 -8.89 -7.21 -14.65
CA LEU A 327 -8.11 -8.44 -14.66
C LEU A 327 -8.41 -9.31 -13.44
N ASP A 328 -9.05 -10.47 -13.68
CA ASP A 328 -9.08 -11.53 -12.67
C ASP A 328 -7.72 -12.25 -12.64
N PRO A 329 -6.95 -12.14 -11.55
CA PRO A 329 -5.61 -12.72 -11.44
C PRO A 329 -5.61 -14.26 -11.37
N ASN A 330 -6.77 -14.89 -11.22
CA ASN A 330 -6.93 -16.34 -11.20
C ASN A 330 -7.49 -16.91 -12.53
N GLU A 331 -7.90 -16.03 -13.46
CA GLU A 331 -8.34 -16.44 -14.79
C GLU A 331 -7.16 -16.46 -15.76
N ARG A 332 -6.66 -17.67 -16.08
CA ARG A 332 -5.47 -17.85 -16.92
C ARG A 332 -5.58 -17.16 -18.30
N ALA A 333 -6.75 -17.20 -18.92
CA ALA A 333 -6.95 -16.57 -20.23
C ALA A 333 -6.85 -15.02 -20.15
N ALA A 334 -7.31 -14.41 -19.05
CA ALA A 334 -7.17 -12.98 -18.84
C ALA A 334 -5.70 -12.60 -18.58
N VAL A 335 -5.01 -13.36 -17.73
CA VAL A 335 -3.58 -13.16 -17.46
C VAL A 335 -2.73 -13.40 -18.71
N GLN A 336 -3.07 -14.40 -19.55
CA GLN A 336 -2.43 -14.64 -20.84
C GLN A 336 -2.55 -13.42 -21.78
N ARG A 337 -3.75 -12.82 -21.89
CA ARG A 337 -3.94 -11.61 -22.70
C ARG A 337 -3.13 -10.44 -22.16
N ALA A 338 -3.07 -10.28 -20.83
CA ALA A 338 -2.34 -9.18 -20.20
C ALA A 338 -0.82 -9.31 -20.40
N ILE A 339 -0.25 -10.48 -20.16
CA ILE A 339 1.20 -10.77 -20.38
C ILE A 339 1.52 -10.77 -21.86
N GLY A 340 0.68 -11.38 -22.71
CA GLY A 340 0.87 -11.45 -24.16
C GLY A 340 0.89 -10.09 -24.86
N ALA A 341 0.32 -9.04 -24.26
CA ALA A 341 0.45 -7.68 -24.76
C ALA A 341 1.90 -7.16 -24.70
N TYR A 342 2.72 -7.68 -23.80
CA TYR A 342 4.15 -7.36 -23.65
C TYR A 342 5.07 -8.42 -24.26
N LEU A 343 4.66 -9.69 -24.16
CA LEU A 343 5.41 -10.85 -24.64
C LEU A 343 4.48 -11.72 -25.52
N PRO A 344 4.32 -11.38 -26.80
CA PRO A 344 3.35 -12.06 -27.69
C PRO A 344 3.55 -13.57 -27.83
N ASP A 345 4.80 -14.04 -27.76
CA ASP A 345 5.17 -15.44 -27.95
C ASP A 345 5.23 -16.23 -26.62
N ALA A 346 4.98 -15.59 -25.49
CA ALA A 346 5.04 -16.22 -24.19
C ALA A 346 3.72 -16.94 -23.82
N GLU A 347 3.82 -18.04 -23.08
CA GLU A 347 2.69 -18.83 -22.59
C GLU A 347 2.56 -18.75 -21.08
N VAL A 348 1.42 -18.29 -20.59
CA VAL A 348 1.05 -18.37 -19.17
C VAL A 348 0.56 -19.79 -18.88
N THR A 349 1.34 -20.56 -18.12
CA THR A 349 1.01 -21.95 -17.76
C THR A 349 0.19 -22.04 -16.47
N ALA A 350 0.43 -21.14 -15.52
CA ALA A 350 -0.32 -21.02 -14.27
C ALA A 350 -0.33 -19.57 -13.79
N CYS A 351 -1.35 -19.19 -13.03
CA CYS A 351 -1.44 -17.86 -12.42
C CYS A 351 -2.23 -17.91 -11.11
N THR A 352 -2.02 -16.90 -10.28
CA THR A 352 -2.79 -16.68 -9.05
C THR A 352 -2.69 -15.22 -8.60
N GLY A 353 -3.63 -14.79 -7.79
CA GLY A 353 -3.65 -13.51 -7.11
C GLY A 353 -4.76 -13.44 -6.10
N TYR A 354 -4.88 -12.31 -5.42
CA TYR A 354 -5.94 -12.09 -4.45
C TYR A 354 -6.62 -10.74 -4.68
N ASP A 355 -7.93 -10.78 -4.82
CA ASP A 355 -8.72 -9.57 -4.98
C ASP A 355 -9.03 -8.95 -3.61
N TRP A 356 -8.25 -7.95 -3.25
CA TRP A 356 -8.41 -7.17 -2.02
C TRP A 356 -9.64 -6.27 -2.04
N THR A 357 -10.20 -5.97 -3.21
CA THR A 357 -11.35 -5.06 -3.34
C THR A 357 -12.65 -5.73 -2.92
N THR A 358 -12.75 -7.05 -3.07
CA THR A 358 -13.88 -7.86 -2.64
C THR A 358 -13.70 -8.49 -1.26
N ASP A 359 -12.48 -8.40 -0.68
CA ASP A 359 -12.21 -8.90 0.67
C ASP A 359 -12.95 -8.07 1.71
N ARG A 360 -13.83 -8.74 2.49
CA ARG A 360 -14.71 -8.11 3.50
C ARG A 360 -13.98 -7.33 4.60
N TYR A 361 -12.69 -7.61 4.83
CA TYR A 361 -11.88 -6.96 5.86
C TYR A 361 -10.82 -6.01 5.29
N ALA A 362 -10.84 -5.76 3.97
CA ALA A 362 -9.95 -4.81 3.31
C ALA A 362 -10.72 -3.78 2.48
N LEU A 363 -11.64 -4.22 1.63
CA LEU A 363 -12.43 -3.43 0.69
C LEU A 363 -11.57 -2.50 -0.18
N GLY A 364 -10.41 -3.01 -0.59
CA GLY A 364 -9.44 -2.31 -1.42
C GLY A 364 -8.00 -2.68 -1.10
N THR A 365 -7.09 -2.17 -1.91
CA THR A 365 -5.65 -2.42 -1.78
C THR A 365 -5.00 -1.43 -0.81
N TRP A 366 -3.93 -0.75 -1.22
CA TRP A 366 -3.32 0.32 -0.44
C TRP A 366 -4.13 1.63 -0.56
N PRO A 367 -3.99 2.56 0.40
CA PRO A 367 -4.69 3.84 0.31
C PRO A 367 -4.23 4.65 -0.89
N SER A 368 -5.17 5.28 -1.56
CA SER A 368 -4.95 6.15 -2.72
C SER A 368 -5.97 7.28 -2.70
N PHE A 369 -5.56 8.46 -2.24
CA PHE A 369 -6.44 9.61 -2.15
C PHE A 369 -6.82 10.14 -3.54
N ARG A 370 -8.11 10.46 -3.69
CA ARG A 370 -8.61 11.20 -4.85
C ARG A 370 -8.37 12.70 -4.68
N PRO A 371 -8.45 13.47 -5.76
CA PRO A 371 -8.37 14.93 -5.71
C PRO A 371 -9.29 15.54 -4.64
N GLY A 372 -8.74 16.43 -3.83
CA GLY A 372 -9.45 17.11 -2.75
C GLY A 372 -9.64 16.28 -1.47
N GLN A 373 -9.27 15.00 -1.45
CA GLN A 373 -9.45 14.17 -0.26
C GLN A 373 -8.33 14.37 0.76
N ILE A 374 -7.06 14.42 0.35
CA ILE A 374 -5.96 14.49 1.31
C ILE A 374 -5.96 15.80 2.10
N THR A 375 -6.20 16.94 1.44
CA THR A 375 -6.32 18.24 2.09
C THR A 375 -7.51 18.35 3.06
N ARG A 376 -8.55 17.56 2.81
CA ARG A 376 -9.79 17.60 3.60
C ARG A 376 -9.79 16.56 4.74
N ASP A 377 -9.30 15.34 4.49
CA ASP A 377 -9.62 14.18 5.31
C ASP A 377 -8.42 13.66 6.13
N GLU A 378 -7.16 13.98 5.81
CA GLU A 378 -5.97 13.46 6.48
C GLU A 378 -6.05 13.58 8.00
N ARG A 379 -6.38 14.78 8.49
CA ARG A 379 -6.45 15.04 9.92
C ARG A 379 -7.61 14.28 10.58
N ALA A 380 -8.75 14.21 9.90
CA ALA A 380 -9.92 13.52 10.44
C ALA A 380 -9.68 12.02 10.59
N LEU A 381 -8.99 11.39 9.63
CA LEU A 381 -8.69 9.96 9.67
C LEU A 381 -7.83 9.56 10.86
N SER A 382 -6.83 10.37 11.21
CA SER A 382 -5.89 10.09 12.30
C SER A 382 -6.35 10.59 13.67
N ALA A 383 -7.28 11.56 13.73
CA ALA A 383 -7.69 12.19 14.98
C ALA A 383 -8.32 11.18 15.96
N PRO A 384 -7.88 11.15 17.23
CA PRO A 384 -8.54 10.37 18.28
C PRO A 384 -9.98 10.84 18.51
N GLU A 385 -10.84 9.93 18.93
CA GLU A 385 -12.20 10.23 19.36
C GLU A 385 -12.43 9.67 20.78
N GLY A 386 -12.31 10.52 21.76
CA GLY A 386 -12.37 10.15 23.16
C GLY A 386 -11.25 9.16 23.53
N ARG A 387 -11.62 7.93 23.86
CA ARG A 387 -10.70 6.85 24.26
C ARG A 387 -10.33 5.92 23.10
N ILE A 388 -10.70 6.27 21.90
CA ILE A 388 -10.39 5.52 20.67
C ILE A 388 -9.33 6.28 19.87
N VAL A 389 -8.23 5.60 19.55
CA VAL A 389 -7.14 6.09 18.71
C VAL A 389 -7.14 5.32 17.40
N PHE A 390 -6.87 6.00 16.29
CA PHE A 390 -6.88 5.40 14.96
C PHE A 390 -5.46 5.33 14.38
N ALA A 391 -5.10 4.16 13.85
CA ALA A 391 -3.85 3.93 13.16
C ALA A 391 -4.08 3.07 11.91
N GLY A 392 -3.08 2.95 11.07
CA GLY A 392 -3.12 2.29 9.78
C GLY A 392 -2.28 3.07 8.79
N ALA A 393 -1.86 2.45 7.70
CA ALA A 393 -1.04 3.10 6.67
C ALA A 393 -1.68 4.40 6.14
N GLU A 394 -3.02 4.46 6.10
CA GLU A 394 -3.80 5.63 5.71
C GLU A 394 -3.58 6.87 6.59
N THR A 395 -3.17 6.66 7.84
CA THR A 395 -3.02 7.72 8.85
C THR A 395 -1.57 8.15 9.04
N ALA A 396 -0.65 7.58 8.26
CA ALA A 396 0.76 7.90 8.31
C ALA A 396 1.07 9.20 7.55
N ARG A 397 2.15 9.87 7.95
CA ARG A 397 2.59 11.13 7.35
C ARG A 397 3.57 10.91 6.19
N ARG A 398 4.60 10.10 6.39
CA ARG A 398 5.68 9.97 5.39
C ARG A 398 5.38 8.96 4.30
N TRP A 399 4.99 7.75 4.63
CA TRP A 399 4.80 6.63 3.70
C TRP A 399 3.40 6.02 3.82
N PRO A 400 2.33 6.76 3.47
CA PRO A 400 0.96 6.37 3.84
C PRO A 400 0.42 5.12 3.14
N THR A 401 1.09 4.56 2.13
CA THR A 401 0.67 3.33 1.45
C THR A 401 1.46 2.10 1.86
N TYR A 402 2.55 2.29 2.61
CA TYR A 402 3.59 1.28 2.81
C TYR A 402 3.53 0.65 4.21
N ILE A 403 4.27 -0.45 4.37
CA ILE A 403 4.53 -1.08 5.68
C ILE A 403 5.15 -0.05 6.64
N GLU A 404 6.06 0.78 6.14
CA GLU A 404 6.67 1.91 6.86
C GLU A 404 5.64 2.79 7.54
N GLY A 405 4.65 3.27 6.79
CA GLY A 405 3.60 4.13 7.35
C GLY A 405 2.69 3.40 8.33
N ALA A 406 2.43 2.12 8.13
CA ALA A 406 1.70 1.33 9.11
C ALA A 406 2.45 1.26 10.44
N ILE A 407 3.76 1.02 10.41
CA ILE A 407 4.63 1.01 11.60
C ILE A 407 4.67 2.42 12.24
N GLU A 408 4.85 3.49 11.45
CA GLU A 408 4.81 4.89 11.91
C GLU A 408 3.55 5.17 12.72
N SER A 409 2.39 4.83 12.14
CA SER A 409 1.10 5.07 12.77
C SER A 409 0.89 4.25 14.04
N GLY A 410 1.44 3.03 14.09
CA GLY A 410 1.43 2.19 15.29
C GLY A 410 2.22 2.80 16.44
N PHE A 411 3.42 3.32 16.18
CA PHE A 411 4.22 4.08 17.18
C PHE A 411 3.50 5.33 17.66
N ARG A 412 2.86 6.07 16.76
CA ARG A 412 2.07 7.25 17.13
C ARG A 412 0.92 6.88 18.03
N ALA A 413 0.13 5.87 17.65
CA ALA A 413 -1.02 5.42 18.42
C ALA A 413 -0.64 4.93 19.83
N ALA A 414 0.48 4.22 19.97
CA ALA A 414 0.96 3.78 21.28
C ALA A 414 1.31 4.96 22.20
N ARG A 415 1.91 6.03 21.66
CA ARG A 415 2.19 7.27 22.42
C ARG A 415 0.89 7.97 22.82
N GLU A 416 -0.05 8.16 21.87
CA GLU A 416 -1.35 8.79 22.16
C GLU A 416 -2.11 8.04 23.26
N ILE A 417 -2.10 6.69 23.25
CA ILE A 417 -2.68 5.89 24.33
C ILE A 417 -1.92 6.07 25.65
N ALA A 418 -0.60 6.17 25.61
CA ALA A 418 0.19 6.39 26.82
C ALA A 418 -0.18 7.73 27.49
N ASP A 419 -0.34 8.78 26.70
CA ASP A 419 -0.74 10.12 27.15
C ASP A 419 -2.17 10.11 27.72
N LEU A 420 -3.12 9.49 27.00
CA LEU A 420 -4.50 9.34 27.46
C LEU A 420 -4.66 8.58 28.79
N LEU A 421 -3.76 7.65 29.06
CA LEU A 421 -3.78 6.85 30.29
C LEU A 421 -3.06 7.52 31.47
N SER A 422 -2.27 8.56 31.19
CA SER A 422 -1.51 9.33 32.18
C SER A 422 -2.25 10.60 32.62
N ALA A 423 -3.20 11.07 31.81
CA ALA A 423 -4.11 12.20 32.12
C ALA A 423 -5.29 11.75 33.00
#